data_274201dabe6110bdd1fb47f694188187
#
_entry.id   274201dabe6110bdd1fb47f694188187
#
_cell.length_a   1.000
_cell.length_b   1.000
_cell.length_c   1.000
_cell.angle_alpha   90.00
_cell.angle_beta   90.00
_cell.angle_gamma   90.00
#
_symmetry.space_group_name_H-M   'P 1'
#
loop_
_entity.id
_entity.type
_entity.pdbx_description
1 polymer ?
#
loop_
_entity_poly.entity_id
_entity_poly.type
_entity_poly.pdbx_seq_one_letter_code
_entity_poly.pdbx_strand_id
1 'polypeptide(L)'
;MKMNKTNIASRLLALLLVTLLALSLAACGAKGADKTDGTSNEPKNAEEAAAMYNDLMTQENDILSENTALWEKVFMAADKGMTMQEDGKNYGDFLLSTIESAKDQFTADELKLLQGEAEKIRDIENKLTMIEEKYPEAAQQSTDGAMSVPAGSDMTTPLDDGSMQKFPAFEGKDLDGNPVKSDELFSGNAVTVVNFWFTTCNPCVGELADLDALNRELAEKGGALIGVNTFTLDGDEAAISDAKDVLAKKGATYQNVYFASDGEAGKFTANIFAYPTTYVVDRSGNIVG
;
A
#
# COMPACT_ATOMS: atom_id res chain seq x y z
N MET A 1 15.30 23.71 59.81
CA MET A 1 15.37 22.42 59.11
C MET A 1 16.66 22.39 58.31
N LYS A 2 17.73 21.67 58.80
CA LYS A 2 19.03 21.63 58.15
C LYS A 2 18.97 20.62 57.00
N MET A 3 19.01 21.06 55.76
CA MET A 3 19.15 20.19 54.60
C MET A 3 20.53 19.54 54.58
N ASN A 4 20.52 18.23 54.48
CA ASN A 4 21.71 17.38 54.55
C ASN A 4 22.54 17.53 53.26
N LYS A 5 23.78 18.03 53.39
CA LYS A 5 24.71 18.30 52.26
C LYS A 5 25.03 17.07 51.40
N THR A 6 24.81 15.86 51.92
CA THR A 6 25.03 14.60 51.22
C THR A 6 24.01 14.35 50.11
N ASN A 7 22.77 14.89 50.19
CA ASN A 7 21.74 14.70 49.19
C ASN A 7 21.91 15.59 47.94
N ILE A 8 22.65 16.69 48.05
CA ILE A 8 22.90 17.61 46.92
C ILE A 8 24.03 17.07 46.05
N ALA A 9 25.09 16.54 46.67
CA ALA A 9 26.20 15.92 45.91
C ALA A 9 25.77 14.65 45.14
N SER A 10 24.89 13.83 45.74
CA SER A 10 24.34 12.65 45.10
C SER A 10 23.40 12.98 43.91
N ARG A 11 22.61 14.05 44.02
CA ARG A 11 21.75 14.51 42.94
C ARG A 11 22.52 15.17 41.80
N LEU A 12 23.58 15.89 42.08
CA LEU A 12 24.47 16.46 41.07
C LEU A 12 25.29 15.39 40.37
N LEU A 13 25.74 14.34 41.08
CA LEU A 13 26.42 13.22 40.47
C LEU A 13 25.51 12.37 39.57
N ALA A 14 24.23 12.18 39.95
CA ALA A 14 23.26 11.49 39.16
C ALA A 14 22.91 12.28 37.89
N LEU A 15 22.80 13.61 37.95
CA LEU A 15 22.56 14.46 36.78
C LEU A 15 23.76 14.48 35.83
N LEU A 16 24.99 14.44 36.36
CA LEU A 16 26.22 14.40 35.57
C LEU A 16 26.38 13.02 34.85
N LEU A 17 25.98 11.93 35.51
CA LEU A 17 25.98 10.59 34.90
C LEU A 17 24.92 10.44 33.79
N VAL A 18 23.75 11.04 33.93
CA VAL A 18 22.72 11.04 32.90
C VAL A 18 23.15 11.86 31.68
N THR A 19 23.83 12.99 31.87
CA THR A 19 24.35 13.79 30.74
C THR A 19 25.55 13.12 30.05
N LEU A 20 26.38 12.34 30.76
CA LEU A 20 27.48 11.58 30.17
C LEU A 20 27.00 10.34 29.40
N LEU A 21 25.90 9.70 29.82
CA LEU A 21 25.27 8.59 29.06
C LEU A 21 24.57 9.08 27.79
N ALA A 22 24.02 10.29 27.78
CA ALA A 22 23.42 10.89 26.61
C ALA A 22 24.43 11.28 25.52
N LEU A 23 25.70 11.50 25.91
CA LEU A 23 26.80 11.85 24.98
C LEU A 23 27.54 10.62 24.43
N SER A 24 27.37 9.42 24.99
CA SER A 24 28.06 8.20 24.54
C SER A 24 27.26 7.37 23.53
N LEU A 25 26.00 7.71 23.21
CA LEU A 25 25.19 7.08 22.18
C LEU A 25 25.29 7.74 20.78
N ALA A 26 26.10 8.82 20.66
CA ALA A 26 26.31 9.53 19.41
C ALA A 26 27.56 9.08 18.61
N ALA A 27 28.20 7.97 18.98
CA ALA A 27 29.43 7.52 18.33
C ALA A 27 29.38 6.05 17.92
N CYS A 28 28.37 5.65 17.11
CA CYS A 28 28.45 4.45 16.29
C CYS A 28 27.58 4.62 15.04
N GLY A 29 28.23 5.06 13.97
CA GLY A 29 28.01 4.60 12.62
C GLY A 29 26.72 5.02 11.91
N ALA A 30 26.62 6.27 11.50
CA ALA A 30 25.94 6.58 10.24
C ALA A 30 26.79 7.60 9.50
N LYS A 31 27.32 7.21 8.38
CA LYS A 31 27.87 8.15 7.40
C LYS A 31 26.73 9.03 6.90
N GLY A 32 26.88 10.31 7.13
CA GLY A 32 26.44 11.38 6.26
C GLY A 32 24.95 11.49 5.97
N ALA A 33 24.17 12.06 6.88
CA ALA A 33 23.10 12.96 6.49
C ALA A 33 23.52 14.34 7.00
N ASP A 34 24.07 15.11 6.12
CA ASP A 34 24.36 16.53 6.27
C ASP A 34 23.02 17.23 6.50
N LYS A 35 22.86 17.89 7.65
CA LYS A 35 21.74 18.80 7.89
C LYS A 35 22.02 20.04 7.07
N THR A 36 21.60 20.06 5.82
CA THR A 36 21.51 21.26 5.04
C THR A 36 20.16 21.92 5.27
N ASP A 37 20.27 23.07 5.81
CA ASP A 37 19.40 24.23 5.83
C ASP A 37 18.52 24.36 4.56
N GLY A 38 17.25 24.77 4.77
CA GLY A 38 16.18 24.92 3.80
C GLY A 38 16.56 25.40 2.41
N THR A 39 16.70 24.47 1.47
CA THR A 39 16.64 24.75 0.04
C THR A 39 16.13 23.51 -0.71
N SER A 40 14.97 23.68 -1.36
CA SER A 40 14.31 22.83 -2.37
C SER A 40 14.39 21.30 -2.14
N ASN A 41 13.29 20.74 -1.68
CA ASN A 41 12.97 19.29 -1.64
C ASN A 41 12.79 18.69 -3.06
N GLU A 42 13.42 19.23 -4.09
CA GLU A 42 13.34 18.72 -5.45
C GLU A 42 14.59 17.89 -5.76
N PRO A 43 14.43 16.69 -6.33
CA PRO A 43 15.56 15.86 -6.76
C PRO A 43 16.31 16.56 -7.91
N LYS A 44 17.63 16.36 -7.97
CA LYS A 44 18.51 17.03 -8.95
C LYS A 44 18.72 16.20 -10.21
N ASN A 45 18.44 14.91 -10.17
CA ASN A 45 18.60 13.95 -11.26
C ASN A 45 17.65 12.76 -11.07
N ALA A 46 17.55 11.89 -12.07
CA ALA A 46 16.66 10.74 -12.07
C ALA A 46 16.95 9.73 -10.95
N GLU A 47 18.22 9.54 -10.55
CA GLU A 47 18.60 8.63 -9.46
C GLU A 47 18.14 9.15 -8.10
N GLU A 48 18.34 10.45 -7.82
CA GLU A 48 17.79 11.09 -6.62
C GLU A 48 16.27 11.09 -6.63
N ALA A 49 15.65 11.26 -7.82
CA ALA A 49 14.20 11.21 -7.99
C ALA A 49 13.64 9.82 -7.69
N ALA A 50 14.27 8.75 -8.19
CA ALA A 50 13.85 7.37 -7.91
C ALA A 50 14.01 7.02 -6.42
N ALA A 51 15.11 7.43 -5.79
CA ALA A 51 15.30 7.22 -4.36
C ALA A 51 14.25 7.97 -3.53
N MET A 52 13.94 9.22 -3.90
CA MET A 52 12.91 10.02 -3.24
C MET A 52 11.50 9.44 -3.45
N TYR A 53 11.21 8.95 -4.65
CA TYR A 53 9.94 8.28 -4.97
C TYR A 53 9.71 7.08 -4.07
N ASN A 54 10.69 6.19 -3.98
CA ASN A 54 10.63 4.99 -3.12
C ASN A 54 10.47 5.33 -1.63
N ASP A 55 11.17 6.38 -1.15
CA ASP A 55 11.06 6.83 0.23
C ASP A 55 9.66 7.40 0.53
N LEU A 56 9.08 8.17 -0.39
CA LEU A 56 7.73 8.72 -0.28
C LEU A 56 6.67 7.61 -0.28
N MET A 57 6.79 6.62 -1.16
CA MET A 57 5.91 5.44 -1.19
C MET A 57 5.98 4.64 0.11
N THR A 58 7.18 4.49 0.66
CA THR A 58 7.37 3.82 1.96
C THR A 58 6.68 4.60 3.08
N GLN A 59 6.84 5.93 3.12
CA GLN A 59 6.20 6.78 4.13
C GLN A 59 4.67 6.71 4.06
N GLU A 60 4.09 6.66 2.87
CA GLU A 60 2.65 6.51 2.68
C GLU A 60 2.14 5.17 3.21
N ASN A 61 2.82 4.08 2.84
CA ASN A 61 2.50 2.75 3.34
C ASN A 61 2.62 2.65 4.87
N ASP A 62 3.65 3.26 5.45
CA ASP A 62 3.83 3.29 6.91
C ASP A 62 2.65 4.01 7.59
N ILE A 63 2.21 5.17 7.06
CA ILE A 63 1.05 5.91 7.58
C ILE A 63 -0.21 5.04 7.57
N LEU A 64 -0.50 4.36 6.46
CA LEU A 64 -1.67 3.51 6.32
C LEU A 64 -1.62 2.27 7.22
N SER A 65 -0.41 1.74 7.48
CA SER A 65 -0.20 0.55 8.30
C SER A 65 -0.21 0.81 9.82
N GLU A 66 0.17 2.01 10.28
CA GLU A 66 0.23 2.33 11.72
C GLU A 66 -1.14 2.29 12.41
N ASN A 67 -2.22 2.66 11.71
CA ASN A 67 -3.58 2.74 12.23
C ASN A 67 -4.57 1.93 11.39
N THR A 68 -4.20 0.73 10.99
CA THR A 68 -4.93 -0.15 10.05
C THR A 68 -6.44 -0.23 10.35
N ALA A 69 -6.83 -0.48 11.60
CA ALA A 69 -8.24 -0.61 11.98
C ALA A 69 -9.06 0.68 11.80
N LEU A 70 -8.42 1.86 11.85
CA LEU A 70 -9.08 3.14 11.57
C LEU A 70 -9.18 3.38 10.07
N TRP A 71 -8.11 3.09 9.33
CA TRP A 71 -8.11 3.18 7.87
C TRP A 71 -9.09 2.20 7.22
N GLU A 72 -9.23 0.99 7.74
CA GLU A 72 -10.28 0.05 7.30
C GLU A 72 -11.68 0.66 7.41
N LYS A 73 -12.01 1.35 8.52
CA LYS A 73 -13.29 2.03 8.66
C LYS A 73 -13.47 3.15 7.63
N VAL A 74 -12.40 3.90 7.31
CA VAL A 74 -12.41 4.94 6.28
C VAL A 74 -12.70 4.32 4.91
N PHE A 75 -11.98 3.25 4.55
CA PHE A 75 -12.17 2.56 3.26
C PHE A 75 -13.55 1.90 3.13
N MET A 76 -14.07 1.32 4.22
CA MET A 76 -15.43 0.77 4.22
C MET A 76 -16.52 1.84 4.13
N ALA A 77 -16.22 3.06 4.57
CA ALA A 77 -17.14 4.19 4.49
C ALA A 77 -17.04 4.95 3.18
N ALA A 78 -16.01 4.70 2.38
CA ALA A 78 -15.90 5.25 1.03
C ALA A 78 -17.16 4.86 0.25
N ASP A 79 -17.95 5.86 -0.14
CA ASP A 79 -19.13 5.62 -0.97
C ASP A 79 -18.66 5.03 -2.30
N LYS A 80 -19.19 3.86 -2.65
CA LYS A 80 -18.90 3.17 -3.91
C LYS A 80 -19.26 4.02 -5.16
N GLY A 81 -19.98 5.12 -4.98
CA GLY A 81 -20.28 6.13 -5.99
C GLY A 81 -19.40 7.38 -5.96
N MET A 82 -18.43 7.48 -5.04
CA MET A 82 -17.43 8.55 -5.06
C MET A 82 -16.39 8.24 -6.15
N THR A 83 -16.66 8.65 -7.37
CA THR A 83 -15.66 8.63 -8.44
C THR A 83 -14.55 9.60 -8.11
N MET A 84 -13.38 9.09 -7.75
CA MET A 84 -12.15 9.87 -7.63
C MET A 84 -11.53 10.25 -8.96
N GLN A 85 -12.17 9.92 -10.06
CA GLN A 85 -11.62 10.18 -11.38
C GLN A 85 -12.21 11.40 -12.08
N GLU A 86 -11.84 12.55 -11.57
CA GLU A 86 -11.40 13.61 -12.48
C GLU A 86 -9.87 13.52 -12.52
N ASP A 87 -9.27 13.37 -13.70
CA ASP A 87 -7.82 13.30 -13.88
C ASP A 87 -7.11 14.34 -13.00
N GLY A 88 -6.21 13.88 -12.14
CA GLY A 88 -5.36 14.74 -11.30
C GLY A 88 -5.84 14.99 -9.88
N LYS A 89 -6.83 14.30 -9.34
CA LYS A 89 -7.16 14.39 -7.91
C LYS A 89 -6.15 13.64 -7.07
N ASN A 90 -5.67 14.32 -6.05
CA ASN A 90 -4.72 13.81 -5.07
C ASN A 90 -5.40 12.78 -4.14
N TYR A 91 -4.73 11.66 -3.89
CA TYR A 91 -5.26 10.58 -3.04
C TYR A 91 -5.56 11.05 -1.61
N GLY A 92 -4.70 11.90 -1.03
CA GLY A 92 -4.96 12.49 0.29
C GLY A 92 -6.22 13.37 0.32
N ASP A 93 -6.57 14.06 -0.77
CA ASP A 93 -7.83 14.83 -0.85
C ASP A 93 -9.05 13.90 -0.85
N PHE A 94 -8.94 12.73 -1.49
CA PHE A 94 -9.98 11.71 -1.41
C PHE A 94 -10.13 11.19 0.02
N LEU A 95 -9.03 10.82 0.68
CA LEU A 95 -9.06 10.35 2.05
C LEU A 95 -9.71 11.39 2.98
N LEU A 96 -9.35 12.67 2.84
CA LEU A 96 -9.95 13.76 3.60
C LEU A 96 -11.46 13.88 3.37
N SER A 97 -11.90 13.77 2.11
CA SER A 97 -13.31 13.81 1.74
C SER A 97 -14.08 12.62 2.33
N THR A 98 -13.49 11.43 2.26
CA THR A 98 -14.08 10.20 2.82
C THR A 98 -14.20 10.27 4.34
N ILE A 99 -13.14 10.72 5.02
CA ILE A 99 -13.13 10.93 6.48
C ILE A 99 -14.23 11.91 6.89
N GLU A 100 -14.39 13.03 6.18
CA GLU A 100 -15.44 14.02 6.47
C GLU A 100 -16.84 13.43 6.25
N SER A 101 -17.02 12.63 5.19
CA SER A 101 -18.30 11.96 4.90
C SER A 101 -18.68 10.92 5.97
N ALA A 102 -17.69 10.27 6.57
CA ALA A 102 -17.87 9.23 7.57
C ALA A 102 -17.66 9.71 9.01
N LYS A 103 -17.53 11.01 9.25
CA LYS A 103 -17.11 11.59 10.53
C LYS A 103 -17.90 11.12 11.75
N ASP A 104 -19.19 10.80 11.57
CA ASP A 104 -20.05 10.31 12.65
C ASP A 104 -19.69 8.90 13.14
N GLN A 105 -18.80 8.19 12.42
CA GLN A 105 -18.33 6.86 12.78
C GLN A 105 -17.05 6.90 13.65
N PHE A 106 -16.46 8.07 13.86
CA PHE A 106 -15.21 8.27 14.57
C PHE A 106 -15.36 9.18 15.78
N THR A 107 -14.52 8.96 16.79
CA THR A 107 -14.35 9.89 17.89
C THR A 107 -13.58 11.14 17.44
N ALA A 108 -13.63 12.21 18.22
CA ALA A 108 -12.92 13.45 17.91
C ALA A 108 -11.38 13.27 17.80
N ASP A 109 -10.82 12.39 18.62
CA ASP A 109 -9.39 12.10 18.61
C ASP A 109 -9.01 11.26 17.38
N GLU A 110 -9.83 10.26 17.01
CA GLU A 110 -9.65 9.46 15.79
C GLU A 110 -9.76 10.34 14.54
N LEU A 111 -10.75 11.25 14.46
CA LEU A 111 -10.88 12.19 13.36
C LEU A 111 -9.65 13.08 13.20
N LYS A 112 -9.15 13.63 14.31
CA LYS A 112 -7.97 14.48 14.29
C LYS A 112 -6.72 13.71 13.81
N LEU A 113 -6.57 12.45 14.23
CA LEU A 113 -5.49 11.58 13.80
C LEU A 113 -5.60 11.30 12.29
N LEU A 114 -6.72 10.77 11.83
CA LEU A 114 -6.97 10.44 10.43
C LEU A 114 -6.81 11.64 9.49
N GLN A 115 -7.34 12.82 9.88
CA GLN A 115 -7.17 14.04 9.10
C GLN A 115 -5.70 14.44 9.00
N GLY A 116 -4.96 14.37 10.11
CA GLY A 116 -3.53 14.69 10.11
C GLY A 116 -2.70 13.71 9.29
N GLU A 117 -3.07 12.44 9.25
CA GLU A 117 -2.44 11.42 8.41
C GLU A 117 -2.79 11.60 6.94
N ALA A 118 -4.05 11.84 6.61
CA ALA A 118 -4.49 12.12 5.24
C ALA A 118 -3.85 13.41 4.66
N GLU A 119 -3.62 14.44 5.49
CA GLU A 119 -2.86 15.63 5.07
C GLU A 119 -1.40 15.31 4.71
N LYS A 120 -0.75 14.41 5.47
CA LYS A 120 0.61 13.95 5.14
C LYS A 120 0.62 13.17 3.82
N ILE A 121 -0.35 12.27 3.62
CA ILE A 121 -0.51 11.52 2.36
C ILE A 121 -0.70 12.50 1.20
N ARG A 122 -1.54 13.52 1.35
CA ARG A 122 -1.73 14.56 0.33
C ARG A 122 -0.41 15.25 -0.04
N ASP A 123 0.41 15.57 0.94
CA ASP A 123 1.71 16.21 0.71
C ASP A 123 2.71 15.23 0.04
N ILE A 124 2.65 13.94 0.36
CA ILE A 124 3.42 12.88 -0.29
C ILE A 124 3.00 12.78 -1.76
N GLU A 125 1.74 12.63 -2.04
CA GLU A 125 1.16 12.53 -3.38
C GLU A 125 1.49 13.73 -4.29
N ASN A 126 1.46 14.94 -3.74
CA ASN A 126 1.91 16.13 -4.49
C ASN A 126 3.38 16.04 -4.91
N LYS A 127 4.24 15.45 -4.06
CA LYS A 127 5.65 15.25 -4.40
C LYS A 127 5.84 14.11 -5.40
N LEU A 128 5.08 13.02 -5.27
CA LEU A 128 5.08 11.92 -6.22
C LEU A 128 4.68 12.41 -7.62
N THR A 129 3.58 13.15 -7.72
CA THR A 129 3.14 13.76 -8.97
C THR A 129 4.21 14.67 -9.59
N MET A 130 4.87 15.49 -8.78
CA MET A 130 5.97 16.36 -9.24
C MET A 130 7.15 15.52 -9.78
N ILE A 131 7.47 14.41 -9.13
CA ILE A 131 8.53 13.51 -9.58
C ILE A 131 8.13 12.84 -10.89
N GLU A 132 6.92 12.32 -11.01
CA GLU A 132 6.39 11.67 -12.20
C GLU A 132 6.37 12.61 -13.43
N GLU A 133 5.99 13.86 -13.23
CA GLU A 133 5.99 14.87 -14.30
C GLU A 133 7.40 15.24 -14.75
N LYS A 134 8.35 15.34 -13.82
CA LYS A 134 9.69 15.86 -14.08
C LYS A 134 10.71 14.77 -14.43
N TYR A 135 10.52 13.58 -13.89
CA TYR A 135 11.38 12.40 -14.01
C TYR A 135 10.54 11.13 -14.24
N PRO A 136 9.84 11.00 -15.37
CA PRO A 136 8.94 9.87 -15.60
C PRO A 136 9.64 8.50 -15.50
N GLU A 137 10.95 8.46 -15.78
CA GLU A 137 11.77 7.26 -15.60
C GLU A 137 12.01 6.88 -14.14
N ALA A 138 11.88 7.81 -13.19
CA ALA A 138 12.08 7.52 -11.78
C ALA A 138 10.96 6.65 -11.21
N ALA A 139 9.72 6.89 -11.63
CA ALA A 139 8.58 6.05 -11.26
C ALA A 139 8.69 4.63 -11.85
N GLN A 140 9.31 4.48 -13.04
CA GLN A 140 9.55 3.17 -13.68
C GLN A 140 10.69 2.39 -13.03
N GLN A 141 11.74 3.05 -12.55
CA GLN A 141 12.88 2.41 -11.88
C GLN A 141 12.55 1.93 -10.46
N SER A 142 11.52 2.46 -9.83
CA SER A 142 11.08 2.02 -8.50
C SER A 142 10.46 0.62 -8.51
N THR A 143 10.03 0.12 -9.68
CA THR A 143 9.50 -1.24 -9.84
C THR A 143 10.59 -2.32 -9.94
N ASP A 144 11.85 -1.96 -10.31
CA ASP A 144 12.97 -2.90 -10.36
C ASP A 144 13.63 -3.19 -9.00
N GLY A 145 13.34 -2.38 -7.99
CA GLY A 145 13.73 -2.62 -6.61
C GLY A 145 12.66 -3.44 -5.91
N ALA A 146 12.79 -4.76 -5.95
CA ALA A 146 11.98 -5.64 -5.10
C ALA A 146 11.82 -4.98 -3.72
N MET A 147 10.59 -4.57 -3.39
CA MET A 147 10.24 -4.19 -2.02
C MET A 147 10.57 -5.39 -1.14
N SER A 148 11.72 -5.35 -0.49
CA SER A 148 11.94 -6.16 0.70
C SER A 148 10.98 -5.61 1.74
N VAL A 149 9.77 -6.14 1.76
CA VAL A 149 8.88 -6.01 2.91
C VAL A 149 9.71 -6.36 4.13
N PRO A 150 9.80 -5.51 5.16
CA PRO A 150 10.41 -5.95 6.41
C PRO A 150 9.67 -7.20 6.84
N ALA A 151 10.39 -8.31 6.98
CA ALA A 151 9.87 -9.54 7.55
C ALA A 151 9.44 -9.24 8.99
N GLY A 152 8.18 -8.88 9.19
CA GLY A 152 7.69 -8.46 10.50
C GLY A 152 6.19 -8.21 10.58
N SER A 153 5.45 -8.24 9.49
CA SER A 153 3.98 -8.27 9.55
C SER A 153 3.53 -9.70 9.30
N ASP A 154 3.26 -10.37 10.39
CA ASP A 154 2.83 -11.77 10.51
C ASP A 154 1.40 -11.93 9.96
N MET A 155 1.25 -11.94 8.62
CA MET A 155 0.02 -12.33 7.94
C MET A 155 0.19 -13.58 7.05
N THR A 156 1.39 -14.17 7.05
CA THR A 156 1.59 -15.56 6.72
C THR A 156 2.05 -16.27 7.98
N THR A 157 1.14 -16.50 8.92
CA THR A 157 1.35 -17.63 9.82
C THR A 157 1.22 -18.87 8.91
N PRO A 158 2.32 -19.54 8.53
CA PRO A 158 2.18 -20.91 8.11
C PRO A 158 1.46 -21.57 9.27
N LEU A 159 0.37 -22.27 9.01
CA LEU A 159 -0.17 -23.17 10.01
C LEU A 159 1.04 -23.98 10.47
N ASP A 160 1.30 -24.05 11.78
CA ASP A 160 2.46 -24.70 12.41
C ASP A 160 2.49 -26.24 12.16
N ASP A 161 1.65 -26.68 11.22
CA ASP A 161 1.51 -28.05 10.71
C ASP A 161 2.24 -28.30 9.37
N GLY A 162 2.93 -27.27 8.82
CA GLY A 162 3.63 -27.35 7.53
C GLY A 162 2.71 -27.35 6.32
N SER A 163 1.41 -27.04 6.45
CA SER A 163 0.50 -26.88 5.32
C SER A 163 0.70 -25.49 4.69
N MET A 164 0.72 -25.41 3.35
CA MET A 164 0.73 -24.16 2.64
C MET A 164 -0.65 -23.50 2.71
N GLN A 165 -0.68 -22.17 2.90
CA GLN A 165 -1.94 -21.43 2.91
C GLN A 165 -2.60 -21.52 1.54
N LYS A 166 -3.88 -21.88 1.50
CA LYS A 166 -4.69 -21.89 0.29
C LYS A 166 -5.22 -20.50 -0.01
N PHE A 167 -5.15 -20.11 -1.28
CA PHE A 167 -5.96 -19.00 -1.76
C PHE A 167 -7.43 -19.41 -1.70
N PRO A 168 -8.34 -18.59 -1.14
CA PRO A 168 -9.75 -18.94 -1.02
C PRO A 168 -10.40 -19.21 -2.36
N ALA A 169 -11.22 -20.27 -2.42
CA ALA A 169 -11.95 -20.60 -3.63
C ALA A 169 -13.02 -19.55 -3.93
N PHE A 170 -13.21 -19.24 -5.22
CA PHE A 170 -14.29 -18.36 -5.67
C PHE A 170 -14.90 -18.81 -7.00
N GLU A 171 -16.16 -18.50 -7.16
CA GLU A 171 -16.84 -18.42 -8.43
C GLU A 171 -17.22 -16.95 -8.66
N GLY A 172 -16.78 -16.39 -9.77
CA GLY A 172 -16.95 -14.98 -10.08
C GLY A 172 -17.09 -14.74 -11.57
N LYS A 173 -16.80 -13.52 -11.99
CA LYS A 173 -16.79 -13.11 -13.39
C LYS A 173 -15.59 -12.21 -13.65
N ASP A 174 -15.19 -12.14 -14.91
CA ASP A 174 -14.33 -11.05 -15.36
C ASP A 174 -15.15 -9.76 -15.56
N LEU A 175 -14.46 -8.65 -15.84
CA LEU A 175 -15.13 -7.36 -16.03
C LEU A 175 -16.05 -7.33 -17.26
N ASP A 176 -15.92 -8.29 -18.18
CA ASP A 176 -16.81 -8.45 -19.35
C ASP A 176 -18.02 -9.35 -19.07
N GLY A 177 -18.11 -9.89 -17.85
CA GLY A 177 -19.22 -10.72 -17.39
C GLY A 177 -19.04 -12.21 -17.67
N ASN A 178 -17.89 -12.65 -18.19
CA ASN A 178 -17.61 -14.07 -18.42
C ASN A 178 -17.35 -14.78 -17.08
N PRO A 179 -17.89 -15.99 -16.88
CA PRO A 179 -17.69 -16.72 -15.63
C PRO A 179 -16.21 -17.11 -15.43
N VAL A 180 -15.74 -16.98 -14.21
CA VAL A 180 -14.39 -17.37 -13.79
C VAL A 180 -14.48 -18.20 -12.51
N LYS A 181 -13.77 -19.32 -12.45
CA LYS A 181 -13.63 -20.17 -11.27
C LYS A 181 -12.17 -20.29 -10.87
N SER A 182 -11.92 -20.12 -9.59
CA SER A 182 -10.55 -20.16 -9.05
C SER A 182 -9.82 -21.46 -9.35
N ASP A 183 -10.52 -22.61 -9.23
CA ASP A 183 -9.90 -23.93 -9.44
C ASP A 183 -9.48 -24.11 -10.91
N GLU A 184 -10.32 -23.69 -11.88
CA GLU A 184 -9.99 -23.73 -13.30
C GLU A 184 -8.87 -22.75 -13.65
N LEU A 185 -8.91 -21.56 -13.04
CA LEU A 185 -7.89 -20.51 -13.21
C LEU A 185 -6.52 -20.98 -12.71
N PHE A 186 -6.43 -21.47 -11.49
CA PHE A 186 -5.14 -21.89 -10.91
C PHE A 186 -4.63 -23.18 -11.55
N SER A 187 -5.47 -24.19 -11.75
CA SER A 187 -5.05 -25.46 -12.36
C SER A 187 -4.67 -25.31 -13.83
N GLY A 188 -5.21 -24.32 -14.52
CA GLY A 188 -4.91 -24.00 -15.92
C GLY A 188 -3.54 -23.37 -16.13
N ASN A 189 -2.95 -22.78 -15.09
CA ASN A 189 -1.69 -22.04 -15.16
C ASN A 189 -0.58 -22.72 -14.37
N ALA A 190 0.66 -22.58 -14.80
CA ALA A 190 1.83 -23.03 -14.05
C ALA A 190 1.95 -22.26 -12.72
N VAL A 191 1.66 -20.98 -12.77
CA VAL A 191 1.56 -20.04 -11.64
C VAL A 191 0.55 -18.96 -12.01
N THR A 192 -0.18 -18.44 -11.03
CA THR A 192 -1.06 -17.29 -11.19
C THR A 192 -0.64 -16.21 -10.22
N VAL A 193 -0.34 -15.02 -10.73
CA VAL A 193 -0.14 -13.82 -9.92
C VAL A 193 -1.48 -13.15 -9.73
N VAL A 194 -1.85 -12.84 -8.49
CA VAL A 194 -3.13 -12.18 -8.13
C VAL A 194 -2.80 -10.84 -7.50
N ASN A 195 -3.09 -9.78 -8.23
CA ASN A 195 -2.88 -8.40 -7.77
C ASN A 195 -4.19 -7.80 -7.28
N PHE A 196 -4.21 -7.30 -6.05
CA PHE A 196 -5.31 -6.58 -5.45
C PHE A 196 -5.08 -5.09 -5.55
N TRP A 197 -6.07 -4.39 -6.08
CA TRP A 197 -5.98 -2.96 -6.35
C TRP A 197 -7.35 -2.28 -6.24
N PHE A 198 -7.39 -0.96 -6.32
CA PHE A 198 -8.63 -0.21 -6.51
C PHE A 198 -8.38 1.03 -7.37
N THR A 199 -9.44 1.51 -8.02
CA THR A 199 -9.39 2.55 -9.08
C THR A 199 -8.76 3.86 -8.65
N THR A 200 -8.81 4.16 -7.36
CA THR A 200 -8.35 5.42 -6.79
C THR A 200 -7.03 5.30 -6.02
N CYS A 201 -6.42 4.12 -6.05
CA CYS A 201 -5.10 3.87 -5.48
C CYS A 201 -4.03 4.29 -6.51
N ASN A 202 -3.42 5.45 -6.34
CA ASN A 202 -2.40 5.96 -7.26
C ASN A 202 -1.22 4.99 -7.44
N PRO A 203 -0.61 4.42 -6.37
CA PRO A 203 0.44 3.42 -6.53
C PRO A 203 -0.02 2.22 -7.36
N CYS A 204 -1.23 1.69 -7.06
CA CYS A 204 -1.77 0.55 -7.82
C CYS A 204 -1.94 0.87 -9.29
N VAL A 205 -2.51 2.05 -9.59
CA VAL A 205 -2.73 2.51 -10.97
C VAL A 205 -1.40 2.77 -11.68
N GLY A 206 -0.37 3.17 -10.93
CA GLY A 206 0.99 3.36 -11.43
C GLY A 206 1.58 2.08 -12.03
N GLU A 207 1.41 0.92 -11.38
CA GLU A 207 2.01 -0.36 -11.78
C GLU A 207 1.23 -1.16 -12.84
N LEU A 208 0.00 -0.74 -13.23
CA LEU A 208 -0.85 -1.53 -14.12
C LEU A 208 -0.21 -1.87 -15.48
N ALA A 209 0.56 -0.95 -16.06
CA ALA A 209 1.25 -1.18 -17.32
C ALA A 209 2.37 -2.23 -17.18
N ASP A 210 3.10 -2.22 -16.07
CA ASP A 210 4.17 -3.16 -15.77
C ASP A 210 3.61 -4.54 -15.44
N LEU A 211 2.50 -4.59 -14.72
CA LEU A 211 1.75 -5.82 -14.48
C LEU A 211 1.24 -6.45 -15.80
N ASP A 212 0.85 -5.64 -16.78
CA ASP A 212 0.47 -6.13 -18.11
C ASP A 212 1.68 -6.68 -18.87
N ALA A 213 2.84 -6.05 -18.75
CA ALA A 213 4.09 -6.57 -19.31
C ALA A 213 4.47 -7.91 -18.64
N LEU A 214 4.39 -7.98 -17.31
CA LEU A 214 4.61 -9.21 -16.55
C LEU A 214 3.63 -10.32 -16.96
N ASN A 215 2.34 -9.99 -17.16
CA ASN A 215 1.35 -10.97 -17.62
C ASN A 215 1.74 -11.58 -18.98
N ARG A 216 2.27 -10.78 -19.90
CA ARG A 216 2.76 -11.28 -21.21
C ARG A 216 3.92 -12.24 -21.04
N GLU A 217 4.88 -11.92 -20.17
CA GLU A 217 6.02 -12.81 -19.89
C GLU A 217 5.59 -14.10 -19.19
N LEU A 218 4.63 -14.01 -18.26
CA LEU A 218 4.07 -15.18 -17.59
C LEU A 218 3.35 -16.09 -18.60
N ALA A 219 2.57 -15.52 -19.52
CA ALA A 219 1.85 -16.29 -20.55
C ALA A 219 2.79 -17.11 -21.43
N GLU A 220 3.97 -16.58 -21.80
CA GLU A 220 5.00 -17.33 -22.54
C GLU A 220 5.52 -18.55 -21.76
N LYS A 221 5.42 -18.52 -20.44
CA LYS A 221 5.85 -19.59 -19.51
C LYS A 221 4.70 -20.46 -19.00
N GLY A 222 3.47 -20.22 -19.52
CA GLY A 222 2.27 -20.94 -19.11
C GLY A 222 1.69 -20.47 -17.78
N GLY A 223 2.05 -19.29 -17.31
CA GLY A 223 1.45 -18.61 -16.17
C GLY A 223 0.46 -17.51 -16.58
N ALA A 224 -0.16 -16.86 -15.61
CA ALA A 224 -1.06 -15.73 -15.82
C ALA A 224 -0.96 -14.73 -14.66
N LEU A 225 -1.41 -13.51 -14.94
CA LEU A 225 -1.68 -12.50 -13.92
C LEU A 225 -3.15 -12.13 -14.00
N ILE A 226 -3.79 -12.00 -12.84
CA ILE A 226 -5.15 -11.46 -12.72
C ILE A 226 -5.17 -10.29 -11.76
N GLY A 227 -6.05 -9.34 -12.01
CA GLY A 227 -6.39 -8.26 -11.08
C GLY A 227 -7.68 -8.55 -10.32
N VAL A 228 -7.75 -8.12 -9.08
CA VAL A 228 -8.98 -8.03 -8.29
C VAL A 228 -9.12 -6.58 -7.86
N ASN A 229 -10.00 -5.83 -8.53
CA ASN A 229 -10.33 -4.49 -8.08
C ASN A 229 -11.37 -4.59 -6.96
N THR A 230 -11.03 -4.11 -5.77
CA THR A 230 -11.89 -4.29 -4.58
C THR A 230 -13.21 -3.52 -4.66
N PHE A 231 -13.29 -2.48 -5.48
CA PHE A 231 -14.54 -1.74 -5.70
C PHE A 231 -15.51 -2.48 -6.64
N THR A 232 -15.02 -3.41 -7.45
CA THR A 232 -15.86 -4.18 -8.38
C THR A 232 -16.49 -5.42 -7.75
N LEU A 233 -16.21 -5.71 -6.47
CA LEU A 233 -16.83 -6.83 -5.77
C LEU A 233 -18.37 -6.72 -5.82
N ASP A 234 -19.05 -7.87 -5.77
CA ASP A 234 -20.51 -7.99 -5.98
C ASP A 234 -21.01 -7.56 -7.38
N GLY A 235 -20.11 -7.14 -8.27
CA GLY A 235 -20.47 -6.76 -9.64
C GLY A 235 -21.06 -5.37 -9.77
N ASP A 236 -20.57 -4.41 -8.97
CA ASP A 236 -20.95 -3.00 -9.07
C ASP A 236 -20.64 -2.47 -10.48
N GLU A 237 -21.70 -2.13 -11.24
CA GLU A 237 -21.59 -1.75 -12.65
C GLU A 237 -20.81 -0.43 -12.85
N ALA A 238 -20.94 0.52 -11.91
CA ALA A 238 -20.23 1.79 -12.00
C ALA A 238 -18.74 1.57 -11.74
N ALA A 239 -18.38 0.84 -10.67
CA ALA A 239 -17.02 0.51 -10.37
C ALA A 239 -16.34 -0.34 -11.47
N ILE A 240 -17.08 -1.25 -12.10
CA ILE A 240 -16.60 -2.02 -13.27
C ILE A 240 -16.30 -1.10 -14.46
N SER A 241 -17.18 -0.12 -14.74
CA SER A 241 -16.94 0.86 -15.79
C SER A 241 -15.68 1.67 -15.52
N ASP A 242 -15.53 2.18 -14.29
CA ASP A 242 -14.37 2.97 -13.88
C ASP A 242 -13.07 2.14 -13.94
N ALA A 243 -13.09 0.90 -13.48
CA ALA A 243 -11.95 0.00 -13.57
C ALA A 243 -11.52 -0.24 -15.01
N LYS A 244 -12.47 -0.48 -15.92
CA LYS A 244 -12.20 -0.63 -17.36
C LYS A 244 -11.55 0.62 -17.96
N ASP A 245 -12.04 1.80 -17.60
CA ASP A 245 -11.50 3.07 -18.10
C ASP A 245 -10.06 3.29 -17.63
N VAL A 246 -9.76 2.97 -16.38
CA VAL A 246 -8.40 3.06 -15.84
C VAL A 246 -7.48 2.07 -16.54
N LEU A 247 -7.87 0.80 -16.65
CA LEU A 247 -7.09 -0.24 -17.33
C LEU A 247 -6.82 0.16 -18.80
N ALA A 248 -7.82 0.67 -19.51
CA ALA A 248 -7.67 1.13 -20.89
C ALA A 248 -6.70 2.32 -21.00
N LYS A 249 -6.80 3.32 -20.13
CA LYS A 249 -5.89 4.47 -20.09
C LYS A 249 -4.44 4.05 -19.84
N LYS A 250 -4.21 3.01 -19.01
CA LYS A 250 -2.88 2.48 -18.70
C LYS A 250 -2.40 1.43 -19.71
N GLY A 251 -3.23 1.06 -20.68
CA GLY A 251 -2.90 0.03 -21.67
C GLY A 251 -2.82 -1.39 -21.10
N ALA A 252 -3.38 -1.59 -19.91
CA ALA A 252 -3.42 -2.88 -19.24
C ALA A 252 -4.56 -3.75 -19.81
N THR A 253 -4.24 -4.97 -20.24
CA THR A 253 -5.17 -5.90 -20.91
C THR A 253 -5.31 -7.23 -20.19
N TYR A 254 -4.58 -7.46 -19.09
CA TYR A 254 -4.70 -8.68 -18.31
C TYR A 254 -6.06 -8.80 -17.63
N GLN A 255 -6.48 -10.04 -17.41
CA GLN A 255 -7.81 -10.33 -16.88
C GLN A 255 -7.99 -9.74 -15.47
N ASN A 256 -9.05 -8.99 -15.27
CA ASN A 256 -9.51 -8.58 -13.96
C ASN A 256 -10.81 -9.31 -13.61
N VAL A 257 -10.94 -9.76 -12.37
CA VAL A 257 -12.07 -10.58 -11.90
C VAL A 257 -12.73 -9.97 -10.68
N TYR A 258 -14.00 -10.26 -10.50
CA TYR A 258 -14.76 -9.94 -9.29
C TYR A 258 -15.60 -11.14 -8.84
N PHE A 259 -15.92 -11.16 -7.56
CA PHE A 259 -16.69 -12.20 -6.90
C PHE A 259 -17.51 -11.60 -5.74
N ALA A 260 -18.34 -12.41 -5.09
CA ALA A 260 -19.16 -11.97 -3.97
C ALA A 260 -18.30 -11.58 -2.74
N SER A 261 -18.58 -10.42 -2.16
CA SER A 261 -17.86 -9.90 -0.99
C SER A 261 -18.11 -10.71 0.29
N ASP A 262 -19.24 -11.38 0.40
CA ASP A 262 -19.60 -12.23 1.53
C ASP A 262 -19.06 -13.66 1.46
N GLY A 263 -18.47 -14.04 0.31
CA GLY A 263 -17.78 -15.32 0.10
C GLY A 263 -16.44 -15.43 0.82
N GLU A 264 -15.80 -16.59 0.76
CA GLU A 264 -14.48 -16.79 1.39
C GLU A 264 -13.41 -15.89 0.80
N ALA A 265 -13.37 -15.76 -0.54
CA ALA A 265 -12.43 -14.86 -1.22
C ALA A 265 -12.76 -13.37 -0.95
N GLY A 266 -14.04 -13.00 -0.83
CA GLY A 266 -14.44 -11.65 -0.45
C GLY A 266 -13.98 -11.28 0.96
N LYS A 267 -14.15 -12.20 1.92
CA LYS A 267 -13.63 -12.01 3.30
C LYS A 267 -12.11 -11.97 3.35
N PHE A 268 -11.43 -12.76 2.53
CA PHE A 268 -9.98 -12.69 2.39
C PHE A 268 -9.56 -11.31 1.85
N THR A 269 -10.25 -10.81 0.81
CA THR A 269 -10.00 -9.48 0.25
C THR A 269 -10.24 -8.37 1.27
N ALA A 270 -11.26 -8.51 2.11
CA ALA A 270 -11.55 -7.54 3.18
C ALA A 270 -10.46 -7.48 4.27
N ASN A 271 -9.62 -8.50 4.39
CA ASN A 271 -8.49 -8.53 5.32
C ASN A 271 -7.19 -7.98 4.69
N ILE A 272 -7.21 -7.54 3.43
CA ILE A 272 -6.06 -6.86 2.81
C ILE A 272 -6.10 -5.40 3.22
N PHE A 273 -5.14 -4.97 4.00
CA PHE A 273 -5.08 -3.63 4.62
C PHE A 273 -4.12 -2.67 3.91
N ALA A 274 -3.28 -3.15 3.01
CA ALA A 274 -2.35 -2.33 2.22
C ALA A 274 -2.55 -2.61 0.73
N TYR A 275 -2.44 -1.57 -0.10
CA TYR A 275 -2.57 -1.67 -1.55
C TYR A 275 -1.45 -0.91 -2.26
N PRO A 276 -0.90 -1.45 -3.37
CA PRO A 276 -1.26 -2.75 -3.95
C PRO A 276 -0.78 -3.93 -3.10
N THR A 277 -1.48 -5.05 -3.15
CA THR A 277 -1.03 -6.33 -2.59
C THR A 277 -1.06 -7.40 -3.67
N THR A 278 0.01 -8.17 -3.77
CA THR A 278 0.16 -9.20 -4.80
C THR A 278 0.51 -10.55 -4.16
N TYR A 279 -0.22 -11.59 -4.55
CA TYR A 279 0.06 -12.96 -4.19
C TYR A 279 0.49 -13.78 -5.39
N VAL A 280 1.37 -14.74 -5.16
CA VAL A 280 1.73 -15.77 -6.14
C VAL A 280 1.09 -17.08 -5.73
N VAL A 281 0.27 -17.65 -6.62
CA VAL A 281 -0.51 -18.87 -6.36
C VAL A 281 -0.07 -19.97 -7.29
N ASP A 282 0.21 -21.15 -6.74
CA ASP A 282 0.59 -22.32 -7.52
C ASP A 282 -0.64 -23.00 -8.19
N ARG A 283 -0.36 -23.97 -9.04
CA ARG A 283 -1.39 -24.75 -9.74
C ARG A 283 -2.39 -25.46 -8.82
N SER A 284 -2.00 -25.72 -7.61
CA SER A 284 -2.85 -26.39 -6.59
C SER A 284 -3.65 -25.39 -5.76
N GLY A 285 -3.53 -24.07 -6.05
CA GLY A 285 -4.18 -23.01 -5.30
C GLY A 285 -3.49 -22.66 -3.98
N ASN A 286 -2.21 -23.03 -3.79
CA ASN A 286 -1.46 -22.61 -2.62
C ASN A 286 -0.82 -21.25 -2.86
N ILE A 287 -0.84 -20.38 -1.86
CA ILE A 287 -0.08 -19.14 -1.84
C ILE A 287 1.39 -19.52 -1.60
N VAL A 288 2.26 -19.13 -2.52
CA VAL A 288 3.69 -19.47 -2.51
C VAL A 288 4.59 -18.21 -2.51
N GLY A 289 3.99 -17.02 -2.55
CA GLY A 289 4.66 -15.73 -2.49
C GLY A 289 3.66 -14.59 -2.47
#